data_0c97f5ffc9a4fa9504bdeeda1374d4e2
#
_entry.id   0c97f5ffc9a4fa9504bdeeda1374d4e2
#
_cell.length_a   1.000
_cell.length_b   1.000
_cell.length_c   1.000
_cell.angle_alpha   90.00
_cell.angle_beta   90.00
_cell.angle_gamma   90.00
#
_symmetry.space_group_name_H-M   'P 1'
#
loop_
_entity.id
_entity.type
_entity.pdbx_description
1 polymer ?
#
loop_
_entity_poly.entity_id
_entity_poly.type
_entity_poly.pdbx_seq_one_letter_code
_entity_poly.pdbx_strand_id
1 'polypeptide(L)'
;MRDGRADGYHARVLSTSANTPSRPHYAWVIFVTAFITLLGAAGFRSTPAILIDPLRDEFGWTRSTVGTAVSINVILFGLMGPFAAALQLRYGLRRITIGALAVISLGALGTTQMSEPWHLFLLWGAVVGAGSGCMATVFASTVAARWFVARRGLVTGALTAATASGQLIFLPLLTRLADSYGWRWVGLSIALCALAVIPIVGLFLRNSPADMGLLPYGAAADYEPPLPMTNPISAAFGALNEARRDGIFWLLWGSFFVCGLSTTGLVQVHFLSAAHDHHLSGSTAAGYLALIGIFDVVGTVTSGWFTDRYDPAKLLVFYYAFRGLSLLVLDPALASGGYGLLGFMAFYGLDWVATVPPTVALCVQRFGVRRGPLVYGWVFAGHQIGGAVAAVGAGYLRDLTGSYRSSFIVAGAFCIVAAIGASRMTGSRAAPVEAPHESVSV
;
A
#
# COMPACT_ATOMS: atom_id res chain seq x y z
N MET A 1 -63.28 19.62 -18.98
CA MET A 1 -62.51 18.83 -19.93
C MET A 1 -61.06 19.31 -19.92
N ARG A 2 -60.26 18.81 -19.00
CA ARG A 2 -58.81 18.89 -18.93
C ARG A 2 -58.41 17.99 -17.76
N ASP A 3 -58.06 16.79 -18.06
CA ASP A 3 -57.18 15.94 -17.23
C ASP A 3 -57.17 14.57 -17.88
N GLY A 4 -56.10 14.21 -18.51
CA GLY A 4 -55.99 12.91 -19.14
C GLY A 4 -54.63 12.63 -19.81
N ARG A 5 -53.62 13.51 -19.56
CA ARG A 5 -52.28 13.33 -20.18
C ARG A 5 -51.09 13.18 -19.21
N ALA A 6 -51.31 13.31 -17.90
CA ALA A 6 -50.22 13.21 -16.92
C ALA A 6 -49.96 11.75 -16.46
N ASP A 7 -51.01 10.89 -16.48
CA ASP A 7 -50.88 9.52 -15.96
C ASP A 7 -50.22 8.55 -16.92
N GLY A 8 -50.12 8.87 -18.21
CA GLY A 8 -49.49 8.00 -19.22
C GLY A 8 -47.95 8.03 -19.23
N TYR A 9 -47.33 9.03 -18.66
CA TYR A 9 -45.87 9.18 -18.65
C TYR A 9 -45.22 8.45 -17.47
N HIS A 10 -45.88 8.47 -16.31
CA HIS A 10 -45.39 7.72 -15.12
C HIS A 10 -45.55 6.20 -15.22
N ALA A 11 -46.56 5.70 -15.92
CA ALA A 11 -46.77 4.26 -16.10
C ALA A 11 -45.81 3.61 -17.11
N ARG A 12 -45.19 4.40 -18.03
CA ARG A 12 -44.22 3.90 -19.00
C ARG A 12 -42.78 3.82 -18.51
N VAL A 13 -42.45 4.49 -17.41
CA VAL A 13 -41.10 4.48 -16.80
C VAL A 13 -40.92 3.29 -15.86
N LEU A 14 -42.03 2.67 -15.39
CA LEU A 14 -41.97 1.56 -14.43
C LEU A 14 -42.09 0.15 -15.07
N SER A 15 -42.27 0.05 -16.39
CA SER A 15 -42.50 -1.29 -17.03
C SER A 15 -41.36 -1.81 -17.91
N THR A 16 -40.17 -1.20 -17.89
CA THR A 16 -38.99 -1.66 -18.66
C THR A 16 -37.83 -2.16 -17.78
N SER A 17 -38.14 -2.77 -16.65
CA SER A 17 -37.11 -3.45 -15.83
C SER A 17 -37.27 -4.97 -15.81
N ALA A 18 -37.44 -5.59 -16.99
CA ALA A 18 -37.43 -7.04 -17.11
C ALA A 18 -36.26 -7.48 -17.98
N ASN A 19 -35.26 -8.11 -17.34
CA ASN A 19 -34.26 -9.04 -17.91
C ASN A 19 -33.34 -8.54 -19.03
N THR A 20 -32.63 -7.44 -18.82
CA THR A 20 -31.30 -7.31 -19.43
C THR A 20 -30.28 -7.90 -18.43
N PRO A 21 -29.36 -8.80 -18.85
CA PRO A 21 -28.28 -9.24 -17.98
C PRO A 21 -27.54 -8.00 -17.51
N SER A 22 -27.54 -7.73 -16.21
CA SER A 22 -26.96 -6.54 -15.63
C SER A 22 -25.48 -6.52 -15.99
N ARG A 23 -25.08 -5.65 -16.92
CA ARG A 23 -23.66 -5.47 -17.24
C ARG A 23 -22.92 -5.19 -15.93
N PRO A 24 -21.78 -5.85 -15.70
CA PRO A 24 -21.02 -5.63 -14.47
C PRO A 24 -20.71 -4.14 -14.32
N HIS A 25 -20.93 -3.59 -13.15
CA HIS A 25 -20.70 -2.17 -12.86
C HIS A 25 -19.25 -1.79 -13.22
N TYR A 26 -19.04 -0.67 -13.89
CA TYR A 26 -17.73 -0.27 -14.42
C TYR A 26 -16.64 -0.13 -13.33
N ALA A 27 -17.02 0.04 -12.07
CA ALA A 27 -16.10 0.00 -10.93
C ALA A 27 -15.23 -1.27 -10.91
N TRP A 28 -15.74 -2.42 -11.37
CA TRP A 28 -14.96 -3.65 -11.46
C TRP A 28 -13.92 -3.62 -12.59
N VAL A 29 -14.19 -2.91 -13.68
CA VAL A 29 -13.17 -2.64 -14.73
C VAL A 29 -12.07 -1.77 -14.16
N ILE A 30 -12.41 -0.74 -13.38
CA ILE A 30 -11.44 0.09 -12.67
C ILE A 30 -10.62 -0.74 -11.68
N PHE A 31 -11.27 -1.63 -10.92
CA PHE A 31 -10.59 -2.54 -10.00
C PHE A 31 -9.55 -3.42 -10.73
N VAL A 32 -9.94 -4.09 -11.79
CA VAL A 32 -9.03 -4.95 -12.58
C VAL A 32 -7.88 -4.12 -13.17
N THR A 33 -8.18 -2.95 -13.72
CA THR A 33 -7.15 -2.05 -14.27
C THR A 33 -6.18 -1.59 -13.18
N ALA A 34 -6.67 -1.21 -12.02
CA ALA A 34 -5.84 -0.82 -10.88
C ALA A 34 -5.02 -2.00 -10.35
N PHE A 35 -5.59 -3.21 -10.31
CA PHE A 35 -4.89 -4.43 -9.92
C PHE A 35 -3.70 -4.73 -10.85
N ILE A 36 -3.93 -4.73 -12.17
CA ILE A 36 -2.87 -4.90 -13.17
C ILE A 36 -1.81 -3.81 -13.04
N THR A 37 -2.22 -2.57 -12.78
CA THR A 37 -1.31 -1.44 -12.62
C THR A 37 -0.40 -1.61 -11.40
N LEU A 38 -0.95 -2.01 -10.25
CA LEU A 38 -0.18 -2.26 -9.02
C LEU A 38 0.71 -3.50 -9.15
N LEU A 39 0.21 -4.56 -9.78
CA LEU A 39 0.98 -5.77 -10.08
C LEU A 39 2.20 -5.43 -10.95
N GLY A 40 1.99 -4.72 -12.08
CA GLY A 40 3.06 -4.32 -12.98
C GLY A 40 4.07 -3.36 -12.34
N ALA A 41 3.58 -2.47 -11.47
CA ALA A 41 4.46 -1.56 -10.73
C ALA A 41 5.25 -2.24 -9.60
N ALA A 42 4.88 -3.45 -9.15
CA ALA A 42 5.57 -4.13 -8.06
C ALA A 42 6.98 -4.62 -8.42
N GLY A 43 7.29 -4.77 -9.71
CA GLY A 43 8.61 -5.23 -10.19
C GLY A 43 9.77 -4.35 -9.70
N PHE A 44 9.59 -3.02 -9.64
CA PHE A 44 10.65 -2.11 -9.18
C PHE A 44 11.02 -2.31 -7.70
N ARG A 45 10.10 -2.80 -6.85
CA ARG A 45 10.36 -3.02 -5.43
C ARG A 45 11.28 -4.21 -5.17
N SER A 46 11.32 -5.18 -6.07
CA SER A 46 12.19 -6.36 -5.98
C SER A 46 13.63 -6.07 -6.41
N THR A 47 13.84 -5.01 -7.18
CA THR A 47 15.09 -4.71 -7.86
C THR A 47 16.28 -4.42 -6.93
N PRO A 48 16.16 -3.67 -5.81
CA PRO A 48 17.32 -3.36 -4.97
C PRO A 48 18.09 -4.60 -4.50
N ALA A 49 17.37 -5.65 -4.11
CA ALA A 49 17.99 -6.88 -3.66
C ALA A 49 18.80 -7.60 -4.76
N ILE A 50 18.40 -7.42 -6.02
CA ILE A 50 19.02 -8.07 -7.18
C ILE A 50 20.25 -7.27 -7.65
N LEU A 51 20.25 -5.95 -7.50
CA LEU A 51 21.30 -5.10 -8.08
C LEU A 51 22.54 -4.92 -7.20
N ILE A 52 22.52 -5.28 -5.92
CA ILE A 52 23.63 -5.03 -4.97
C ILE A 52 24.93 -5.65 -5.47
N ASP A 53 24.93 -6.96 -5.70
CA ASP A 53 26.17 -7.69 -6.07
C ASP A 53 26.62 -7.36 -7.51
N PRO A 54 25.76 -7.35 -8.54
CA PRO A 54 26.17 -6.95 -9.90
C PRO A 54 26.77 -5.54 -9.99
N LEU A 55 26.24 -4.56 -9.24
CA LEU A 55 26.81 -3.21 -9.25
C LEU A 55 28.14 -3.10 -8.50
N ARG A 56 28.34 -3.93 -7.48
CA ARG A 56 29.63 -4.05 -6.81
C ARG A 56 30.70 -4.66 -7.73
N ASP A 57 30.31 -5.70 -8.45
CA ASP A 57 31.24 -6.44 -9.31
C ASP A 57 31.66 -5.62 -10.53
N GLU A 58 30.74 -4.80 -11.12
CA GLU A 58 31.03 -4.01 -12.31
C GLU A 58 31.71 -2.66 -11.99
N PHE A 59 31.22 -1.95 -10.96
CA PHE A 59 31.65 -0.58 -10.65
C PHE A 59 32.52 -0.46 -9.39
N GLY A 60 32.70 -1.54 -8.62
CA GLY A 60 33.38 -1.51 -7.33
C GLY A 60 32.61 -0.75 -6.23
N TRP A 61 31.31 -0.47 -6.43
CA TRP A 61 30.52 0.29 -5.46
C TRP A 61 30.32 -0.48 -4.16
N THR A 62 30.29 0.28 -3.06
CA THR A 62 30.06 -0.33 -1.74
C THR A 62 28.58 -0.69 -1.55
N ARG A 63 28.31 -1.63 -0.65
CA ARG A 63 26.93 -1.92 -0.21
C ARG A 63 26.24 -0.69 0.34
N SER A 64 26.98 0.19 1.01
CA SER A 64 26.48 1.47 1.53
C SER A 64 26.01 2.40 0.41
N THR A 65 26.73 2.46 -0.71
CA THR A 65 26.32 3.24 -1.89
C THR A 65 24.95 2.80 -2.41
N VAL A 66 24.79 1.50 -2.65
CA VAL A 66 23.49 0.97 -3.11
C VAL A 66 22.40 1.14 -2.04
N GLY A 67 22.74 0.90 -0.78
CA GLY A 67 21.83 1.12 0.36
C GLY A 67 21.34 2.56 0.48
N THR A 68 22.19 3.55 0.17
CA THR A 68 21.78 4.97 0.15
C THR A 68 20.71 5.23 -0.91
N ALA A 69 20.88 4.70 -2.13
CA ALA A 69 19.85 4.83 -3.17
C ALA A 69 18.52 4.20 -2.77
N VAL A 70 18.57 3.01 -2.15
CA VAL A 70 17.38 2.33 -1.60
C VAL A 70 16.71 3.17 -0.51
N SER A 71 17.50 3.76 0.38
CA SER A 71 16.97 4.63 1.45
C SER A 71 16.27 5.86 0.89
N ILE A 72 16.84 6.54 -0.11
CA ILE A 72 16.22 7.66 -0.81
C ILE A 72 14.88 7.21 -1.43
N ASN A 73 14.88 6.06 -2.11
CA ASN A 73 13.67 5.52 -2.74
C ASN A 73 12.55 5.26 -1.71
N VAL A 74 12.86 4.57 -0.61
CA VAL A 74 11.89 4.23 0.44
C VAL A 74 11.32 5.48 1.14
N ILE A 75 12.18 6.47 1.41
CA ILE A 75 11.75 7.74 1.99
C ILE A 75 10.78 8.46 1.05
N LEU A 76 11.14 8.59 -0.23
CA LEU A 76 10.27 9.26 -1.21
C LEU A 76 8.99 8.46 -1.48
N PHE A 77 9.08 7.13 -1.54
CA PHE A 77 7.91 6.27 -1.65
C PHE A 77 6.89 6.52 -0.53
N GLY A 78 7.35 6.70 0.71
CA GLY A 78 6.50 7.02 1.84
C GLY A 78 5.95 8.45 1.82
N LEU A 79 6.86 9.42 1.67
CA LEU A 79 6.51 10.84 1.74
C LEU A 79 5.65 11.31 0.57
N MET A 80 5.75 10.66 -0.60
CA MET A 80 4.89 10.98 -1.74
C MET A 80 3.42 10.60 -1.50
N GLY A 81 3.11 9.73 -0.55
CA GLY A 81 1.75 9.24 -0.31
C GLY A 81 0.67 10.32 -0.24
N PRO A 82 0.72 11.29 0.70
CA PRO A 82 -0.30 12.34 0.83
C PRO A 82 -0.37 13.25 -0.39
N PHE A 83 0.77 13.54 -1.03
CA PHE A 83 0.82 14.35 -2.24
C PHE A 83 0.26 13.59 -3.45
N ALA A 84 0.55 12.31 -3.56
CA ALA A 84 -0.01 11.44 -4.60
C ALA A 84 -1.54 11.39 -4.51
N ALA A 85 -2.10 11.19 -3.30
CA ALA A 85 -3.54 11.26 -3.10
C ALA A 85 -4.12 12.62 -3.55
N ALA A 86 -3.50 13.71 -3.13
CA ALA A 86 -3.94 15.06 -3.50
C ALA A 86 -3.86 15.32 -5.01
N LEU A 87 -2.77 14.89 -5.67
CA LEU A 87 -2.60 14.98 -7.12
C LEU A 87 -3.65 14.14 -7.86
N GLN A 88 -3.90 12.89 -7.42
CA GLN A 88 -4.92 12.02 -7.99
C GLN A 88 -6.33 12.58 -7.83
N LEU A 89 -6.62 13.21 -6.69
CA LEU A 89 -7.91 13.85 -6.43
C LEU A 89 -8.10 15.14 -7.27
N ARG A 90 -7.04 15.90 -7.53
CA ARG A 90 -7.09 17.16 -8.28
C ARG A 90 -7.04 16.97 -9.79
N TYR A 91 -6.08 16.20 -10.27
CA TYR A 91 -5.79 16.04 -11.71
C TYR A 91 -6.37 14.76 -12.30
N GLY A 92 -6.93 13.90 -11.46
CA GLY A 92 -7.55 12.64 -11.81
C GLY A 92 -6.60 11.44 -11.73
N LEU A 93 -7.18 10.30 -11.38
CA LEU A 93 -6.46 9.01 -11.24
C LEU A 93 -5.70 8.66 -12.53
N ARG A 94 -6.34 8.77 -13.69
CA ARG A 94 -5.79 8.36 -14.99
C ARG A 94 -4.51 9.12 -15.33
N ARG A 95 -4.53 10.47 -15.25
CA ARG A 95 -3.39 11.31 -15.64
C ARG A 95 -2.20 11.10 -14.71
N ILE A 96 -2.44 11.06 -13.41
CA ILE A 96 -1.37 10.89 -12.42
C ILE A 96 -0.77 9.48 -12.50
N THR A 97 -1.58 8.46 -12.72
CA THR A 97 -1.09 7.08 -12.88
C THR A 97 -0.24 6.94 -14.15
N ILE A 98 -0.66 7.50 -15.28
CA ILE A 98 0.15 7.51 -16.52
C ILE A 98 1.48 8.26 -16.28
N GLY A 99 1.42 9.44 -15.66
CA GLY A 99 2.63 10.21 -15.33
C GLY A 99 3.58 9.46 -14.40
N ALA A 100 3.06 8.79 -13.37
CA ALA A 100 3.84 7.98 -12.45
C ALA A 100 4.52 6.80 -13.17
N LEU A 101 3.79 6.07 -14.00
CA LEU A 101 4.33 4.96 -14.80
C LEU A 101 5.40 5.45 -15.79
N ALA A 102 5.18 6.60 -16.45
CA ALA A 102 6.16 7.21 -17.32
C ALA A 102 7.44 7.60 -16.57
N VAL A 103 7.32 8.20 -15.38
CA VAL A 103 8.45 8.56 -14.53
C VAL A 103 9.21 7.30 -14.08
N ILE A 104 8.51 6.24 -13.66
CA ILE A 104 9.13 4.96 -13.32
C ILE A 104 9.87 4.36 -14.53
N SER A 105 9.22 4.36 -15.71
CA SER A 105 9.81 3.82 -16.94
C SER A 105 11.07 4.59 -17.34
N LEU A 106 11.02 5.92 -17.37
CA LEU A 106 12.17 6.76 -17.69
C LEU A 106 13.32 6.63 -16.68
N GLY A 107 12.99 6.60 -15.38
CA GLY A 107 13.98 6.39 -14.33
C GLY A 107 14.66 5.02 -14.45
N ALA A 108 13.86 3.95 -14.62
CA ALA A 108 14.39 2.60 -14.79
C ALA A 108 15.20 2.43 -16.09
N LEU A 109 14.76 3.04 -17.19
CA LEU A 109 15.52 3.06 -18.45
C LEU A 109 16.83 3.81 -18.28
N GLY A 110 16.81 4.98 -17.62
CA GLY A 110 18.02 5.76 -17.34
C GLY A 110 19.05 4.98 -16.52
N THR A 111 18.62 4.11 -15.59
CA THR A 111 19.56 3.29 -14.81
C THR A 111 20.39 2.33 -15.67
N THR A 112 19.92 1.93 -16.84
CA THR A 112 20.69 1.06 -17.75
C THR A 112 21.96 1.72 -18.29
N GLN A 113 22.06 3.06 -18.23
CA GLN A 113 23.16 3.87 -18.72
C GLN A 113 24.00 4.47 -17.57
N MET A 114 23.72 4.08 -16.32
CA MET A 114 24.46 4.62 -15.17
C MET A 114 25.92 4.17 -15.17
N SER A 115 26.80 5.07 -14.74
CA SER A 115 28.24 4.85 -14.59
C SER A 115 28.77 5.37 -13.26
N GLU A 116 28.04 6.29 -12.61
CA GLU A 116 28.42 6.94 -11.37
C GLU A 116 27.37 6.72 -10.27
N PRO A 117 27.76 6.67 -8.98
CA PRO A 117 26.81 6.45 -7.89
C PRO A 117 25.66 7.47 -7.83
N TRP A 118 25.90 8.73 -8.18
CA TRP A 118 24.85 9.76 -8.16
C TRP A 118 23.77 9.51 -9.21
N HIS A 119 24.07 8.82 -10.33
CA HIS A 119 23.04 8.37 -11.27
C HIS A 119 22.04 7.44 -10.60
N LEU A 120 22.55 6.49 -9.78
CA LEU A 120 21.69 5.57 -9.02
C LEU A 120 20.84 6.32 -7.99
N PHE A 121 21.43 7.30 -7.27
CA PHE A 121 20.68 8.11 -6.30
C PHE A 121 19.58 8.93 -6.95
N LEU A 122 19.86 9.53 -8.10
CA LEU A 122 18.89 10.34 -8.83
C LEU A 122 17.84 9.46 -9.51
N LEU A 123 18.26 8.52 -10.35
CA LEU A 123 17.34 7.78 -11.23
C LEU A 123 16.53 6.76 -10.44
N TRP A 124 17.18 5.89 -9.68
CA TRP A 124 16.52 4.87 -8.89
C TRP A 124 15.97 5.41 -7.57
N GLY A 125 16.81 6.14 -6.84
CA GLY A 125 16.45 6.70 -5.56
C GLY A 125 15.32 7.72 -5.68
N ALA A 126 15.56 8.81 -6.39
CA ALA A 126 14.63 9.93 -6.43
C ALA A 126 13.51 9.75 -7.47
N VAL A 127 13.85 9.51 -8.74
CA VAL A 127 12.86 9.49 -9.83
C VAL A 127 11.93 8.28 -9.72
N VAL A 128 12.48 7.06 -9.63
CA VAL A 128 11.66 5.85 -9.45
C VAL A 128 10.97 5.87 -8.08
N GLY A 129 11.63 6.35 -7.01
CA GLY A 129 11.04 6.47 -5.68
C GLY A 129 9.81 7.38 -5.65
N ALA A 130 9.89 8.57 -6.24
CA ALA A 130 8.76 9.50 -6.34
C ALA A 130 7.62 8.94 -7.22
N GLY A 131 7.94 8.38 -8.38
CA GLY A 131 6.97 7.75 -9.27
C GLY A 131 6.24 6.59 -8.59
N SER A 132 6.99 5.72 -7.92
CA SER A 132 6.44 4.56 -7.20
C SER A 132 5.59 4.96 -5.99
N GLY A 133 5.94 6.07 -5.31
CA GLY A 133 5.13 6.62 -4.22
C GLY A 133 3.71 7.00 -4.67
N CYS A 134 3.53 7.40 -5.94
CA CYS A 134 2.21 7.63 -6.52
C CYS A 134 1.41 6.32 -6.77
N MET A 135 2.10 5.18 -6.79
CA MET A 135 1.53 3.84 -7.01
C MET A 135 1.52 2.98 -5.73
N ALA A 136 1.72 3.61 -4.57
CA ALA A 136 1.67 2.95 -3.27
C ALA A 136 0.24 2.54 -2.88
N THR A 137 0.08 1.97 -1.68
CA THR A 137 -1.23 1.61 -1.10
C THR A 137 -2.21 2.79 -1.05
N VAL A 138 -1.70 4.02 -1.13
CA VAL A 138 -2.50 5.25 -1.27
C VAL A 138 -3.29 5.28 -2.58
N PHE A 139 -2.75 4.78 -3.69
CA PHE A 139 -3.50 4.62 -4.94
C PHE A 139 -4.66 3.65 -4.75
N ALA A 140 -4.42 2.48 -4.13
CA ALA A 140 -5.46 1.52 -3.80
C ALA A 140 -6.58 2.15 -2.95
N SER A 141 -6.20 2.90 -1.90
CA SER A 141 -7.15 3.60 -1.04
C SER A 141 -7.98 4.66 -1.79
N THR A 142 -7.35 5.40 -2.71
CA THR A 142 -8.02 6.43 -3.51
C THR A 142 -9.01 5.81 -4.52
N VAL A 143 -8.63 4.71 -5.17
CA VAL A 143 -9.53 3.95 -6.07
C VAL A 143 -10.72 3.41 -5.30
N ALA A 144 -10.46 2.74 -4.16
CA ALA A 144 -11.52 2.18 -3.32
C ALA A 144 -12.47 3.24 -2.78
N ALA A 145 -11.93 4.39 -2.32
CA ALA A 145 -12.74 5.48 -1.78
C ALA A 145 -13.64 6.14 -2.84
N ARG A 146 -13.15 6.27 -4.09
CA ARG A 146 -13.90 6.97 -5.16
C ARG A 146 -14.92 6.09 -5.88
N TRP A 147 -14.59 4.82 -6.09
CA TRP A 147 -15.38 3.94 -6.96
C TRP A 147 -16.27 2.98 -6.21
N PHE A 148 -16.05 2.79 -4.89
CA PHE A 148 -16.77 1.81 -4.09
C PHE A 148 -17.30 2.44 -2.79
N VAL A 149 -18.60 2.25 -2.53
CA VAL A 149 -19.24 2.42 -1.22
C VAL A 149 -19.37 1.06 -0.57
N ALA A 150 -19.97 0.10 -1.28
CA ALA A 150 -19.98 -1.30 -0.88
C ALA A 150 -18.67 -1.99 -1.25
N ARG A 151 -18.22 -2.94 -0.43
CA ARG A 151 -17.00 -3.77 -0.63
C ARG A 151 -15.70 -2.96 -0.70
N ARG A 152 -15.67 -1.78 -0.10
CA ARG A 152 -14.47 -0.91 -0.11
C ARG A 152 -13.27 -1.58 0.56
N GLY A 153 -13.48 -2.27 1.67
CA GLY A 153 -12.44 -3.03 2.37
C GLY A 153 -11.86 -4.15 1.51
N LEU A 154 -12.73 -4.98 0.90
CA LEU A 154 -12.31 -6.06 -0.01
C LEU A 154 -11.47 -5.52 -1.18
N VAL A 155 -11.93 -4.42 -1.80
CA VAL A 155 -11.20 -3.78 -2.92
C VAL A 155 -9.84 -3.26 -2.47
N THR A 156 -9.78 -2.59 -1.32
CA THR A 156 -8.51 -2.11 -0.75
C THR A 156 -7.56 -3.28 -0.47
N GLY A 157 -8.05 -4.34 0.16
CA GLY A 157 -7.26 -5.52 0.46
C GLY A 157 -6.72 -6.20 -0.79
N ALA A 158 -7.58 -6.45 -1.78
CA ALA A 158 -7.17 -7.10 -3.03
C ALA A 158 -6.19 -6.24 -3.85
N LEU A 159 -6.39 -4.92 -3.92
CA LEU A 159 -5.45 -4.02 -4.59
C LEU A 159 -4.09 -3.95 -3.86
N THR A 160 -4.10 -3.99 -2.54
CA THR A 160 -2.86 -4.03 -1.75
C THR A 160 -2.13 -5.36 -1.95
N ALA A 161 -2.87 -6.49 -1.96
CA ALA A 161 -2.31 -7.81 -2.23
C ALA A 161 -1.69 -7.93 -3.64
N ALA A 162 -2.16 -7.15 -4.62
CA ALA A 162 -1.55 -7.11 -5.96
C ALA A 162 -0.07 -6.71 -5.90
N THR A 163 0.30 -5.80 -5.00
CA THR A 163 1.70 -5.38 -4.82
C THR A 163 2.56 -6.51 -4.25
N ALA A 164 2.06 -7.23 -3.26
CA ALA A 164 2.76 -8.39 -2.67
C ALA A 164 2.89 -9.54 -3.69
N SER A 165 1.80 -9.85 -4.40
CA SER A 165 1.81 -10.85 -5.49
C SER A 165 2.82 -10.50 -6.57
N GLY A 166 2.92 -9.22 -6.94
CA GLY A 166 3.89 -8.76 -7.93
C GLY A 166 5.33 -8.98 -7.47
N GLN A 167 5.66 -8.72 -6.21
CA GLN A 167 7.00 -9.02 -5.68
C GLN A 167 7.34 -10.51 -5.77
N LEU A 168 6.40 -11.39 -5.41
CA LEU A 168 6.58 -12.84 -5.51
C LEU A 168 6.85 -13.32 -6.94
N ILE A 169 6.20 -12.69 -7.92
CA ILE A 169 6.36 -13.04 -9.35
C ILE A 169 7.65 -12.44 -9.91
N PHE A 170 7.86 -11.14 -9.68
CA PHE A 170 8.97 -10.42 -10.32
C PHE A 170 10.33 -10.73 -9.73
N LEU A 171 10.45 -10.99 -8.42
CA LEU A 171 11.74 -11.27 -7.79
C LEU A 171 12.47 -12.46 -8.46
N PRO A 172 11.90 -13.68 -8.55
CA PRO A 172 12.59 -14.79 -9.20
C PRO A 172 12.79 -14.58 -10.72
N LEU A 173 11.85 -13.90 -11.39
CA LEU A 173 11.96 -13.61 -12.81
C LEU A 173 13.12 -12.65 -13.11
N LEU A 174 13.21 -11.56 -12.37
CA LEU A 174 14.24 -10.54 -12.55
C LEU A 174 15.63 -11.04 -12.09
N THR A 175 15.69 -11.90 -11.06
CA THR A 175 16.93 -12.56 -10.65
C THR A 175 17.48 -13.43 -11.78
N ARG A 176 16.65 -14.31 -12.35
CA ARG A 176 17.07 -15.13 -13.50
C ARG A 176 17.53 -14.29 -14.69
N LEU A 177 16.83 -13.18 -14.93
CA LEU A 177 17.19 -12.26 -16.00
C LEU A 177 18.54 -11.59 -15.76
N ALA A 178 18.82 -11.18 -14.51
CA ALA A 178 20.09 -10.61 -14.10
C ALA A 178 21.24 -11.60 -14.26
N ASP A 179 21.02 -12.86 -13.83
CA ASP A 179 22.01 -13.94 -13.91
C ASP A 179 22.34 -14.33 -15.37
N SER A 180 21.32 -14.32 -16.27
CA SER A 180 21.49 -14.79 -17.64
C SER A 180 21.97 -13.72 -18.60
N TYR A 181 21.54 -12.45 -18.41
CA TYR A 181 21.75 -11.35 -19.38
C TYR A 181 22.37 -10.09 -18.74
N GLY A 182 22.54 -10.09 -17.43
CA GLY A 182 23.10 -8.97 -16.68
C GLY A 182 22.04 -8.00 -16.14
N TRP A 183 22.48 -7.18 -15.20
CA TRP A 183 21.59 -6.29 -14.43
C TRP A 183 20.89 -5.20 -15.25
N ARG A 184 21.47 -4.79 -16.38
CA ARG A 184 20.85 -3.79 -17.27
C ARG A 184 19.49 -4.26 -17.82
N TRP A 185 19.34 -5.55 -18.04
CA TRP A 185 18.09 -6.15 -18.49
C TRP A 185 17.00 -6.07 -17.41
N VAL A 186 17.38 -6.03 -16.14
CA VAL A 186 16.41 -5.79 -15.04
C VAL A 186 15.80 -4.40 -15.17
N GLY A 187 16.62 -3.36 -15.32
CA GLY A 187 16.16 -1.99 -15.52
C GLY A 187 15.28 -1.84 -16.78
N LEU A 188 15.71 -2.45 -17.89
CA LEU A 188 14.95 -2.45 -19.14
C LEU A 188 13.59 -3.15 -18.99
N SER A 189 13.56 -4.31 -18.33
CA SER A 189 12.31 -5.06 -18.11
C SER A 189 11.29 -4.27 -17.29
N ILE A 190 11.74 -3.60 -16.24
CA ILE A 190 10.89 -2.74 -15.43
C ILE A 190 10.36 -1.57 -16.24
N ALA A 191 11.22 -0.93 -17.03
CA ALA A 191 10.81 0.16 -17.91
C ALA A 191 9.75 -0.28 -18.92
N LEU A 192 9.95 -1.42 -19.56
CA LEU A 192 9.01 -1.99 -20.52
C LEU A 192 7.69 -2.43 -19.86
N CYS A 193 7.74 -3.05 -18.68
CA CYS A 193 6.52 -3.39 -17.92
C CYS A 193 5.70 -2.15 -17.57
N ALA A 194 6.36 -1.10 -17.04
CA ALA A 194 5.68 0.15 -16.73
C ALA A 194 5.07 0.80 -18.00
N LEU A 195 5.82 0.81 -19.09
CA LEU A 195 5.37 1.34 -20.37
C LEU A 195 4.18 0.54 -20.95
N ALA A 196 4.20 -0.79 -20.85
CA ALA A 196 3.12 -1.66 -21.33
C ALA A 196 1.80 -1.47 -20.55
N VAL A 197 1.86 -1.04 -19.29
CA VAL A 197 0.67 -0.75 -18.49
C VAL A 197 0.02 0.60 -18.87
N ILE A 198 0.79 1.56 -19.41
CA ILE A 198 0.28 2.89 -19.78
C ILE A 198 -0.95 2.83 -20.72
N PRO A 199 -0.95 2.09 -21.83
CA PRO A 199 -2.12 2.00 -22.70
C PRO A 199 -3.32 1.36 -22.00
N ILE A 200 -3.12 0.38 -21.11
CA ILE A 200 -4.20 -0.25 -20.34
C ILE A 200 -4.86 0.80 -19.43
N VAL A 201 -4.06 1.56 -18.69
CA VAL A 201 -4.53 2.68 -17.87
C VAL A 201 -5.21 3.75 -18.74
N GLY A 202 -4.61 4.09 -19.87
CA GLY A 202 -5.15 5.05 -20.83
C GLY A 202 -6.55 4.69 -21.35
N LEU A 203 -6.79 3.43 -21.64
CA LEU A 203 -8.05 2.94 -22.19
C LEU A 203 -9.14 2.72 -21.13
N PHE A 204 -8.78 2.12 -20.00
CA PHE A 204 -9.75 1.60 -19.03
C PHE A 204 -9.86 2.41 -17.74
N LEU A 205 -8.80 3.06 -17.27
CA LEU A 205 -8.90 3.83 -16.02
C LEU A 205 -9.68 5.13 -16.26
N ARG A 206 -10.65 5.41 -15.38
CA ARG A 206 -11.43 6.67 -15.35
C ARG A 206 -11.22 7.37 -14.02
N ASN A 207 -11.40 8.68 -14.00
CA ASN A 207 -11.09 9.48 -12.81
C ASN A 207 -12.16 9.35 -11.73
N SER A 208 -13.43 9.31 -12.12
CA SER A 208 -14.56 9.18 -11.19
C SER A 208 -15.75 8.47 -11.87
N PRO A 209 -16.67 7.88 -11.09
CA PRO A 209 -17.93 7.37 -11.62
C PRO A 209 -18.76 8.46 -12.33
N ALA A 210 -18.76 9.69 -11.77
CA ALA A 210 -19.49 10.82 -12.33
C ALA A 210 -19.08 11.18 -13.76
N ASP A 211 -17.81 10.98 -14.14
CA ASP A 211 -17.31 11.18 -15.52
C ASP A 211 -18.02 10.28 -16.54
N MET A 212 -18.69 9.24 -16.07
CA MET A 212 -19.42 8.24 -16.85
C MET A 212 -20.94 8.29 -16.60
N GLY A 213 -21.43 9.29 -15.84
CA GLY A 213 -22.83 9.34 -15.43
C GLY A 213 -23.22 8.20 -14.47
N LEU A 214 -22.28 7.62 -13.75
CA LEU A 214 -22.49 6.54 -12.80
C LEU A 214 -22.34 7.03 -11.36
N LEU A 215 -23.00 6.32 -10.44
CA LEU A 215 -22.72 6.42 -9.00
C LEU A 215 -21.58 5.44 -8.63
N PRO A 216 -20.89 5.63 -7.50
CA PRO A 216 -19.99 4.61 -6.96
C PRO A 216 -20.72 3.28 -6.70
N TYR A 217 -20.02 2.17 -6.85
CA TYR A 217 -20.62 0.85 -6.62
C TYR A 217 -21.18 0.71 -5.22
N GLY A 218 -22.50 0.43 -5.13
CA GLY A 218 -23.23 0.31 -3.86
C GLY A 218 -23.59 1.65 -3.20
N ALA A 219 -23.47 2.76 -3.90
CA ALA A 219 -23.96 4.07 -3.42
C ALA A 219 -25.48 4.15 -3.52
N ALA A 220 -26.09 4.86 -2.57
CA ALA A 220 -27.52 5.20 -2.62
C ALA A 220 -27.78 6.29 -3.69
N ALA A 221 -29.04 6.44 -4.10
CA ALA A 221 -29.40 7.36 -5.18
C ALA A 221 -29.15 8.84 -4.84
N ASP A 222 -29.14 9.19 -3.56
CA ASP A 222 -28.88 10.50 -2.97
C ASP A 222 -27.38 10.77 -2.72
N TYR A 223 -26.48 9.92 -3.22
CA TYR A 223 -25.05 10.11 -3.03
C TYR A 223 -24.55 11.36 -3.71
N GLU A 224 -23.97 12.25 -2.91
CA GLU A 224 -23.31 13.46 -3.39
C GLU A 224 -21.80 13.23 -3.57
N PRO A 225 -21.24 13.47 -4.77
CA PRO A 225 -19.81 13.34 -4.99
C PRO A 225 -19.05 14.45 -4.24
N PRO A 226 -17.89 14.14 -3.65
CA PRO A 226 -17.09 15.14 -2.94
C PRO A 226 -16.62 16.25 -3.87
N LEU A 227 -16.63 17.50 -3.37
CA LEU A 227 -16.22 18.69 -4.11
C LEU A 227 -14.77 18.58 -4.64
N PRO A 228 -14.48 19.17 -5.80
CA PRO A 228 -13.13 19.19 -6.37
C PRO A 228 -12.12 19.87 -5.44
N MET A 229 -10.87 19.40 -5.49
CA MET A 229 -9.76 19.97 -4.72
C MET A 229 -9.07 21.08 -5.52
N THR A 230 -8.75 22.22 -4.89
CA THR A 230 -8.16 23.36 -5.59
C THR A 230 -6.63 23.28 -5.69
N ASN A 231 -5.94 23.16 -4.56
CA ASN A 231 -4.47 23.10 -4.51
C ASN A 231 -4.03 21.80 -3.83
N PRO A 232 -3.31 20.90 -4.53
CA PRO A 232 -2.89 19.60 -3.97
C PRO A 232 -1.95 19.71 -2.78
N ILE A 233 -0.98 20.62 -2.83
CA ILE A 233 0.03 20.77 -1.78
C ILE A 233 -0.64 21.33 -0.52
N SER A 234 -1.42 22.40 -0.66
CA SER A 234 -2.17 22.98 0.45
C SER A 234 -3.17 21.98 1.04
N ALA A 235 -3.79 21.15 0.20
CA ALA A 235 -4.74 20.14 0.64
C ALA A 235 -4.04 19.01 1.44
N ALA A 236 -2.86 18.55 1.00
CA ALA A 236 -2.09 17.54 1.72
C ALA A 236 -1.67 18.04 3.11
N PHE A 237 -1.09 19.25 3.20
CA PHE A 237 -0.72 19.85 4.49
C PHE A 237 -1.92 20.27 5.33
N GLY A 238 -2.99 20.76 4.69
CA GLY A 238 -4.26 21.08 5.35
C GLY A 238 -4.86 19.85 6.02
N ALA A 239 -4.89 18.71 5.32
CA ALA A 239 -5.34 17.45 5.88
C ALA A 239 -4.51 17.02 7.10
N LEU A 240 -3.18 17.19 7.05
CA LEU A 240 -2.30 16.92 8.19
C LEU A 240 -2.58 17.87 9.36
N ASN A 241 -2.67 19.19 9.07
CA ASN A 241 -2.86 20.21 10.10
C ASN A 241 -4.17 20.01 10.86
N GLU A 242 -5.18 19.52 10.18
CA GLU A 242 -6.48 19.19 10.78
C GLU A 242 -6.42 17.85 11.51
N ALA A 243 -5.90 16.79 10.84
CA ALA A 243 -5.82 15.46 11.41
C ALA A 243 -4.97 15.40 12.67
N ARG A 244 -3.85 16.13 12.75
CA ARG A 244 -2.96 16.16 13.93
C ARG A 244 -3.61 16.66 15.21
N ARG A 245 -4.77 17.35 15.10
CA ARG A 245 -5.56 17.80 16.26
C ARG A 245 -6.48 16.70 16.80
N ASP A 246 -6.65 15.62 16.05
CA ASP A 246 -7.47 14.47 16.42
C ASP A 246 -6.60 13.36 17.01
N GLY A 247 -6.90 12.94 18.24
CA GLY A 247 -6.17 11.85 18.91
C GLY A 247 -6.21 10.52 18.13
N ILE A 248 -7.29 10.27 17.35
CA ILE A 248 -7.42 9.08 16.50
C ILE A 248 -6.34 9.06 15.41
N PHE A 249 -5.98 10.22 14.85
CA PHE A 249 -4.88 10.31 13.89
C PHE A 249 -3.57 9.77 14.48
N TRP A 250 -3.22 10.17 15.70
CA TRP A 250 -1.97 9.72 16.34
C TRP A 250 -1.99 8.25 16.71
N LEU A 251 -3.16 7.70 17.06
CA LEU A 251 -3.32 6.26 17.27
C LEU A 251 -3.15 5.47 15.95
N LEU A 252 -3.73 5.95 14.85
CA LEU A 252 -3.56 5.35 13.52
C LEU A 252 -2.11 5.48 13.03
N TRP A 253 -1.51 6.67 13.18
CA TRP A 253 -0.14 6.93 12.77
C TRP A 253 0.85 6.07 13.59
N GLY A 254 0.70 6.05 14.91
CA GLY A 254 1.56 5.28 15.81
C GLY A 254 1.42 3.77 15.61
N SER A 255 0.20 3.26 15.48
CA SER A 255 -0.01 1.83 15.21
C SER A 255 0.56 1.43 13.85
N PHE A 256 0.43 2.28 12.83
CA PHE A 256 0.96 2.00 11.51
C PHE A 256 2.49 2.20 11.42
N PHE A 257 3.06 3.09 12.24
CA PHE A 257 4.50 3.15 12.49
C PHE A 257 5.02 1.82 13.05
N VAL A 258 4.34 1.24 14.05
CA VAL A 258 4.68 -0.07 14.63
C VAL A 258 4.52 -1.19 13.59
N CYS A 259 3.53 -1.07 12.68
CA CYS A 259 3.40 -2.01 11.57
C CYS A 259 4.68 -2.00 10.71
N GLY A 260 5.14 -0.81 10.27
CA GLY A 260 6.37 -0.67 9.49
C GLY A 260 7.61 -1.18 10.24
N LEU A 261 7.70 -0.86 11.53
CA LEU A 261 8.78 -1.30 12.41
C LEU A 261 8.87 -2.82 12.45
N SER A 262 7.75 -3.51 12.67
CA SER A 262 7.70 -4.96 12.86
C SER A 262 7.81 -5.73 11.54
N THR A 263 7.25 -5.22 10.44
CA THR A 263 7.24 -5.90 9.14
C THR A 263 8.42 -5.50 8.28
N THR A 264 8.38 -4.29 7.70
CA THR A 264 9.37 -3.83 6.71
C THR A 264 10.75 -3.65 7.32
N GLY A 265 10.84 -3.08 8.52
CA GLY A 265 12.13 -2.78 9.14
C GLY A 265 12.78 -3.99 9.81
N LEU A 266 12.00 -4.79 10.54
CA LEU A 266 12.54 -5.91 11.30
C LEU A 266 12.54 -7.21 10.48
N VAL A 267 11.39 -7.76 10.18
CA VAL A 267 11.33 -9.11 9.58
C VAL A 267 11.83 -9.09 8.13
N GLN A 268 11.41 -8.15 7.30
CA GLN A 268 11.84 -8.12 5.89
C GLN A 268 13.35 -7.91 5.75
N VAL A 269 13.97 -7.10 6.61
CA VAL A 269 15.40 -6.76 6.51
C VAL A 269 16.27 -7.78 7.24
N HIS A 270 15.86 -8.22 8.45
CA HIS A 270 16.75 -8.97 9.33
C HIS A 270 16.41 -10.45 9.48
N PHE A 271 15.32 -10.94 8.91
CA PHE A 271 14.91 -12.33 9.07
C PHE A 271 15.97 -13.33 8.56
N LEU A 272 16.60 -13.05 7.40
CA LEU A 272 17.63 -13.92 6.85
C LEU A 272 18.85 -14.00 7.79
N SER A 273 19.27 -12.86 8.33
CA SER A 273 20.39 -12.81 9.28
C SER A 273 20.05 -13.50 10.59
N ALA A 274 18.83 -13.32 11.10
CA ALA A 274 18.35 -14.01 12.30
C ALA A 274 18.28 -15.54 12.08
N ALA A 275 17.80 -15.98 10.93
CA ALA A 275 17.76 -17.39 10.56
C ALA A 275 19.17 -17.99 10.44
N HIS A 276 20.12 -17.23 9.90
CA HIS A 276 21.53 -17.63 9.83
C HIS A 276 22.16 -17.76 11.24
N ASP A 277 21.83 -16.87 12.18
CA ASP A 277 22.28 -16.96 13.57
C ASP A 277 21.80 -18.28 14.25
N HIS A 278 20.70 -18.87 13.74
CA HIS A 278 20.16 -20.17 14.16
C HIS A 278 20.55 -21.31 13.22
N HIS A 279 21.64 -21.18 12.43
CA HIS A 279 22.19 -22.18 11.52
C HIS A 279 21.27 -22.63 10.39
N LEU A 280 20.23 -21.86 10.04
CA LEU A 280 19.41 -22.13 8.87
C LEU A 280 20.14 -21.68 7.59
N SER A 281 20.05 -22.48 6.53
CA SER A 281 20.63 -22.10 5.24
C SER A 281 19.91 -20.88 4.64
N GLY A 282 20.62 -20.05 3.88
CA GLY A 282 20.04 -18.88 3.23
C GLY A 282 18.88 -19.24 2.28
N SER A 283 18.98 -20.39 1.58
CA SER A 283 17.90 -20.89 0.71
C SER A 283 16.63 -21.27 1.50
N THR A 284 16.80 -21.91 2.66
CA THR A 284 15.68 -22.25 3.55
C THR A 284 15.02 -20.99 4.11
N ALA A 285 15.82 -20.04 4.59
CA ALA A 285 15.31 -18.76 5.11
C ALA A 285 14.58 -17.94 4.02
N ALA A 286 15.10 -17.91 2.80
CA ALA A 286 14.42 -17.27 1.67
C ALA A 286 13.10 -17.99 1.33
N GLY A 287 13.06 -19.32 1.41
CA GLY A 287 11.82 -20.09 1.26
C GLY A 287 10.76 -19.74 2.30
N TYR A 288 11.15 -19.52 3.55
CA TYR A 288 10.22 -19.05 4.59
C TYR A 288 9.70 -17.64 4.34
N LEU A 289 10.54 -16.72 3.87
CA LEU A 289 10.04 -15.36 3.47
C LEU A 289 9.08 -15.44 2.29
N ALA A 290 9.34 -16.30 1.32
CA ALA A 290 8.40 -16.51 0.21
C ALA A 290 7.06 -17.08 0.71
N LEU A 291 7.09 -17.98 1.69
CA LEU A 291 5.88 -18.53 2.31
C LEU A 291 5.07 -17.43 3.04
N ILE A 292 5.74 -16.52 3.79
CA ILE A 292 5.10 -15.34 4.36
C ILE A 292 4.38 -14.55 3.26
N GLY A 293 5.03 -14.31 2.11
CA GLY A 293 4.42 -13.56 1.00
C GLY A 293 3.18 -14.25 0.41
N ILE A 294 3.16 -15.59 0.33
CA ILE A 294 1.98 -16.34 -0.14
C ILE A 294 0.81 -16.16 0.83
N PHE A 295 1.07 -16.33 2.14
CA PHE A 295 0.04 -16.13 3.16
C PHE A 295 -0.41 -14.67 3.26
N ASP A 296 0.47 -13.69 3.01
CA ASP A 296 0.11 -12.27 2.98
C ASP A 296 -0.96 -11.96 1.93
N VAL A 297 -0.85 -12.52 0.73
CA VAL A 297 -1.89 -12.35 -0.30
C VAL A 297 -3.25 -12.81 0.21
N VAL A 298 -3.32 -13.99 0.82
CA VAL A 298 -4.55 -14.55 1.38
C VAL A 298 -5.05 -13.69 2.55
N GLY A 299 -4.15 -13.37 3.48
CA GLY A 299 -4.46 -12.60 4.69
C GLY A 299 -4.97 -11.20 4.37
N THR A 300 -4.31 -10.49 3.47
CA THR A 300 -4.67 -9.13 3.09
C THR A 300 -6.02 -9.04 2.37
N VAL A 301 -6.33 -9.98 1.47
CA VAL A 301 -7.65 -10.07 0.82
C VAL A 301 -8.73 -10.41 1.83
N THR A 302 -8.48 -11.38 2.71
CA THR A 302 -9.41 -11.80 3.77
C THR A 302 -9.66 -10.67 4.76
N SER A 303 -8.60 -9.94 5.16
CA SER A 303 -8.72 -8.75 6.01
C SER A 303 -9.58 -7.67 5.36
N GLY A 304 -9.42 -7.44 4.06
CA GLY A 304 -10.30 -6.54 3.31
C GLY A 304 -11.77 -6.95 3.39
N TRP A 305 -12.04 -8.25 3.24
CA TRP A 305 -13.39 -8.80 3.36
C TRP A 305 -13.97 -8.69 4.80
N PHE A 306 -13.11 -8.87 5.81
CA PHE A 306 -13.50 -8.65 7.21
C PHE A 306 -13.76 -7.17 7.50
N THR A 307 -12.97 -6.27 6.94
CA THR A 307 -13.14 -4.82 7.11
C THR A 307 -14.50 -4.30 6.63
N ASP A 308 -15.10 -4.96 5.64
CA ASP A 308 -16.44 -4.63 5.17
C ASP A 308 -17.57 -5.15 6.10
N ARG A 309 -17.28 -6.01 7.09
CA ARG A 309 -18.26 -6.71 7.92
C ARG A 309 -18.11 -6.45 9.41
N TYR A 310 -16.91 -6.20 9.85
CA TYR A 310 -16.57 -6.03 11.27
C TYR A 310 -16.03 -4.62 11.52
N ASP A 311 -16.03 -4.22 12.78
CA ASP A 311 -15.42 -2.96 13.21
C ASP A 311 -13.91 -2.95 12.87
N PRO A 312 -13.44 -2.04 12.00
CA PRO A 312 -12.04 -2.00 11.60
C PRO A 312 -11.07 -1.80 12.77
N ALA A 313 -11.47 -1.09 13.83
CA ALA A 313 -10.63 -0.91 15.01
C ALA A 313 -10.43 -2.23 15.78
N LYS A 314 -11.47 -3.06 15.89
CA LYS A 314 -11.36 -4.39 16.50
C LYS A 314 -10.45 -5.32 15.70
N LEU A 315 -10.50 -5.23 14.37
CA LEU A 315 -9.57 -5.97 13.50
C LEU A 315 -8.12 -5.55 13.75
N LEU A 316 -7.84 -4.25 13.90
CA LEU A 316 -6.49 -3.77 14.25
C LEU A 316 -6.03 -4.28 15.61
N VAL A 317 -6.90 -4.30 16.63
CA VAL A 317 -6.58 -4.88 17.94
C VAL A 317 -6.12 -6.33 17.78
N PHE A 318 -6.89 -7.11 17.05
CA PHE A 318 -6.58 -8.51 16.81
C PHE A 318 -5.26 -8.69 16.06
N TYR A 319 -5.06 -7.99 14.95
CA TYR A 319 -3.85 -8.10 14.14
C TYR A 319 -2.60 -7.68 14.92
N TYR A 320 -2.61 -6.55 15.60
CA TYR A 320 -1.44 -6.12 16.38
C TYR A 320 -1.17 -7.03 17.59
N ALA A 321 -2.20 -7.54 18.27
CA ALA A 321 -2.02 -8.48 19.38
C ALA A 321 -1.38 -9.79 18.89
N PHE A 322 -1.90 -10.37 17.81
CA PHE A 322 -1.35 -11.61 17.23
C PHE A 322 0.06 -11.42 16.71
N ARG A 323 0.34 -10.31 16.00
CA ARG A 323 1.68 -9.96 15.55
C ARG A 323 2.66 -9.84 16.71
N GLY A 324 2.25 -9.15 17.78
CA GLY A 324 3.07 -9.01 18.96
C GLY A 324 3.40 -10.36 19.58
N LEU A 325 2.40 -11.21 19.81
CA LEU A 325 2.59 -12.54 20.37
C LEU A 325 3.45 -13.43 19.45
N SER A 326 3.26 -13.39 18.13
CA SER A 326 4.06 -14.18 17.19
C SER A 326 5.54 -13.76 17.21
N LEU A 327 5.84 -12.46 17.29
CA LEU A 327 7.22 -11.97 17.39
C LEU A 327 7.91 -12.40 18.69
N LEU A 328 7.20 -12.48 19.81
CA LEU A 328 7.75 -12.97 21.07
C LEU A 328 8.20 -14.44 21.00
N VAL A 329 7.59 -15.23 20.13
CA VAL A 329 7.91 -16.65 19.97
C VAL A 329 8.79 -16.94 18.74
N LEU A 330 9.18 -15.90 17.95
CA LEU A 330 9.95 -16.10 16.73
C LEU A 330 11.35 -16.66 16.99
N ASP A 331 12.08 -16.13 17.99
CA ASP A 331 13.42 -16.59 18.31
C ASP A 331 13.46 -18.08 18.75
N PRO A 332 12.63 -18.54 19.70
CA PRO A 332 12.54 -19.97 20.00
C PRO A 332 12.02 -20.82 18.83
N ALA A 333 11.17 -20.27 17.95
CA ALA A 333 10.72 -20.97 16.76
C ALA A 333 11.85 -21.15 15.74
N LEU A 334 12.72 -20.16 15.57
CA LEU A 334 13.95 -20.27 14.76
C LEU A 334 14.90 -21.32 15.33
N ALA A 335 15.08 -21.35 16.65
CA ALA A 335 15.95 -22.31 17.33
C ALA A 335 15.46 -23.75 17.22
N SER A 336 14.14 -23.98 17.31
CA SER A 336 13.54 -25.32 17.24
C SER A 336 13.30 -25.79 15.79
N GLY A 337 13.12 -24.87 14.86
CA GLY A 337 12.74 -25.17 13.47
C GLY A 337 11.40 -25.89 13.34
N GLY A 338 11.22 -26.63 12.25
CA GLY A 338 10.09 -27.54 12.06
C GLY A 338 8.72 -26.87 12.03
N TYR A 339 7.71 -27.53 12.61
CA TYR A 339 6.30 -27.09 12.55
C TYR A 339 6.05 -25.77 13.30
N GLY A 340 6.81 -25.45 14.36
CA GLY A 340 6.69 -24.20 15.08
C GLY A 340 7.03 -23.00 14.19
N LEU A 341 8.10 -23.11 13.43
CA LEU A 341 8.51 -22.07 12.48
C LEU A 341 7.56 -21.97 11.30
N LEU A 342 7.08 -23.08 10.76
CA LEU A 342 6.03 -23.09 9.72
C LEU A 342 4.73 -22.41 10.21
N GLY A 343 4.33 -22.70 11.45
CA GLY A 343 3.19 -22.04 12.09
C GLY A 343 3.40 -20.53 12.17
N PHE A 344 4.59 -20.08 12.58
CA PHE A 344 4.91 -18.65 12.58
C PHE A 344 4.79 -18.05 11.17
N MET A 345 5.35 -18.68 10.12
CA MET A 345 5.29 -18.17 8.76
C MET A 345 3.85 -18.01 8.27
N ALA A 346 2.99 -18.98 8.56
CA ALA A 346 1.57 -18.92 8.21
C ALA A 346 0.85 -17.78 8.94
N PHE A 347 0.97 -17.72 10.26
CA PHE A 347 0.29 -16.71 11.07
C PHE A 347 0.79 -15.30 10.80
N TYR A 348 2.10 -15.12 10.77
CA TYR A 348 2.73 -13.84 10.52
C TYR A 348 2.47 -13.35 9.09
N GLY A 349 2.49 -14.29 8.12
CA GLY A 349 2.16 -13.99 6.73
C GLY A 349 0.71 -13.54 6.56
N LEU A 350 -0.26 -14.25 7.16
CA LEU A 350 -1.68 -13.86 7.12
C LEU A 350 -1.91 -12.45 7.70
N ASP A 351 -1.06 -12.01 8.61
CA ASP A 351 -1.15 -10.69 9.26
C ASP A 351 -0.25 -9.63 8.61
N TRP A 352 0.68 -9.99 7.71
CA TRP A 352 1.76 -9.12 7.21
C TRP A 352 1.27 -7.73 6.79
N VAL A 353 0.32 -7.65 5.85
CA VAL A 353 -0.27 -6.39 5.34
C VAL A 353 -1.76 -6.29 5.71
N ALA A 354 -2.29 -7.24 6.48
CA ALA A 354 -3.70 -7.29 6.87
C ALA A 354 -4.18 -6.05 7.63
N THR A 355 -3.28 -5.28 8.23
CA THR A 355 -3.59 -4.00 8.90
C THR A 355 -3.95 -2.87 7.95
N VAL A 356 -3.64 -2.96 6.64
CA VAL A 356 -3.87 -1.88 5.66
C VAL A 356 -5.37 -1.62 5.43
N PRO A 357 -6.22 -2.61 5.06
CA PRO A 357 -7.63 -2.36 4.80
C PRO A 357 -8.37 -1.68 5.97
N PRO A 358 -8.26 -2.15 7.22
CA PRO A 358 -8.94 -1.49 8.35
C PRO A 358 -8.37 -0.11 8.66
N THR A 359 -7.06 0.14 8.47
CA THR A 359 -6.45 1.46 8.64
C THR A 359 -7.00 2.46 7.62
N VAL A 360 -7.09 2.06 6.35
CA VAL A 360 -7.72 2.87 5.29
C VAL A 360 -9.18 3.16 5.60
N ALA A 361 -9.92 2.13 6.03
CA ALA A 361 -11.33 2.29 6.39
C ALA A 361 -11.52 3.30 7.53
N LEU A 362 -10.72 3.22 8.59
CA LEU A 362 -10.78 4.16 9.71
C LEU A 362 -10.41 5.59 9.28
N CYS A 363 -9.41 5.76 8.42
CA CYS A 363 -9.10 7.07 7.86
C CYS A 363 -10.28 7.66 7.09
N VAL A 364 -10.96 6.85 6.27
CA VAL A 364 -12.12 7.31 5.49
C VAL A 364 -13.35 7.54 6.39
N GLN A 365 -13.59 6.68 7.37
CA GLN A 365 -14.70 6.83 8.32
C GLN A 365 -14.54 8.09 9.20
N ARG A 366 -13.31 8.39 9.63
CA ARG A 366 -13.04 9.51 10.54
C ARG A 366 -12.91 10.85 9.83
N PHE A 367 -12.22 10.88 8.68
CA PHE A 367 -11.86 12.12 7.98
C PHE A 367 -12.63 12.33 6.66
N GLY A 368 -13.60 11.45 6.37
CA GLY A 368 -14.44 11.50 5.17
C GLY A 368 -13.74 11.00 3.90
N VAL A 369 -14.54 10.76 2.86
CA VAL A 369 -14.08 10.18 1.57
C VAL A 369 -13.08 11.10 0.85
N ARG A 370 -13.17 12.39 1.04
CA ARG A 370 -12.29 13.39 0.40
C ARG A 370 -10.93 13.47 1.07
N ARG A 371 -10.88 13.54 2.40
CA ARG A 371 -9.64 13.71 3.18
C ARG A 371 -9.00 12.40 3.62
N GLY A 372 -9.79 11.36 3.78
CA GLY A 372 -9.34 10.04 4.22
C GLY A 372 -8.11 9.51 3.49
N PRO A 373 -8.07 9.52 2.15
CA PRO A 373 -6.88 9.09 1.39
C PRO A 373 -5.63 9.96 1.64
N LEU A 374 -5.79 11.28 1.87
CA LEU A 374 -4.68 12.18 2.20
C LEU A 374 -4.13 11.89 3.60
N VAL A 375 -5.03 11.73 4.57
CA VAL A 375 -4.66 11.38 5.95
C VAL A 375 -4.01 10.02 5.98
N TYR A 376 -4.55 9.04 5.25
CA TYR A 376 -3.91 7.74 5.10
C TYR A 376 -2.51 7.84 4.50
N GLY A 377 -2.28 8.76 3.56
CA GLY A 377 -0.95 9.02 3.02
C GLY A 377 0.05 9.43 4.13
N TRP A 378 -0.35 10.29 5.06
CA TRP A 378 0.48 10.66 6.22
C TRP A 378 0.67 9.50 7.22
N VAL A 379 -0.36 8.70 7.43
CA VAL A 379 -0.27 7.46 8.24
C VAL A 379 0.70 6.47 7.58
N PHE A 380 0.65 6.34 6.25
CA PHE A 380 1.58 5.50 5.50
C PHE A 380 3.04 6.01 5.54
N ALA A 381 3.25 7.34 5.55
CA ALA A 381 4.57 7.90 5.78
C ALA A 381 5.13 7.48 7.16
N GLY A 382 4.29 7.44 8.20
CA GLY A 382 4.64 6.89 9.51
C GLY A 382 5.11 5.44 9.45
N HIS A 383 4.47 4.60 8.65
CA HIS A 383 4.88 3.22 8.42
C HIS A 383 6.30 3.13 7.84
N GLN A 384 6.63 3.95 6.85
CA GLN A 384 7.96 3.95 6.24
C GLN A 384 9.04 4.44 7.22
N ILE A 385 8.72 5.43 8.05
CA ILE A 385 9.61 5.90 9.12
C ILE A 385 9.83 4.77 10.15
N GLY A 386 8.78 4.06 10.57
CA GLY A 386 8.89 2.91 11.46
C GLY A 386 9.78 1.81 10.89
N GLY A 387 9.62 1.51 9.60
CA GLY A 387 10.47 0.58 8.88
C GLY A 387 11.95 0.99 8.89
N ALA A 388 12.23 2.26 8.59
CA ALA A 388 13.59 2.80 8.60
C ALA A 388 14.23 2.75 10.01
N VAL A 389 13.47 3.09 11.04
CA VAL A 389 13.94 3.04 12.44
C VAL A 389 14.30 1.61 12.85
N ALA A 390 13.46 0.63 12.50
CA ALA A 390 13.75 -0.75 12.86
C ALA A 390 14.87 -1.37 12.01
N ALA A 391 15.01 -0.99 10.75
CA ALA A 391 16.10 -1.47 9.91
C ALA A 391 17.48 -1.13 10.48
N VAL A 392 17.62 0.07 11.06
CA VAL A 392 18.85 0.49 11.74
C VAL A 392 18.90 -0.02 13.19
N GLY A 393 17.80 0.14 13.93
CA GLY A 393 17.74 -0.17 15.35
C GLY A 393 17.90 -1.65 15.67
N ALA A 394 17.34 -2.55 14.85
CA ALA A 394 17.48 -3.98 15.07
C ALA A 394 18.93 -4.48 14.82
N GLY A 395 19.60 -3.92 13.82
CA GLY A 395 21.02 -4.18 13.58
C GLY A 395 21.88 -3.73 14.76
N TYR A 396 21.66 -2.51 15.24
CA TYR A 396 22.37 -1.98 16.41
C TYR A 396 22.13 -2.80 17.68
N LEU A 397 20.88 -3.18 17.97
CA LEU A 397 20.57 -4.07 19.10
C LEU A 397 21.25 -5.43 18.98
N ARG A 398 21.29 -6.01 17.77
CA ARG A 398 21.99 -7.27 17.54
C ARG A 398 23.50 -7.15 17.79
N ASP A 399 24.12 -6.04 17.36
CA ASP A 399 25.56 -5.80 17.59
C ASP A 399 25.88 -5.65 19.10
N LEU A 400 24.98 -5.06 19.87
CA LEU A 400 25.12 -4.92 21.32
C LEU A 400 24.86 -6.21 22.11
N THR A 401 23.87 -7.02 21.67
CA THR A 401 23.38 -8.18 22.44
C THR A 401 23.81 -9.52 21.87
N GLY A 402 24.41 -9.54 20.69
CA GLY A 402 24.81 -10.77 19.97
C GLY A 402 23.67 -11.56 19.34
N SER A 403 22.40 -11.08 19.47
CA SER A 403 21.20 -11.81 18.99
C SER A 403 20.09 -10.88 18.56
N TYR A 404 19.24 -11.31 17.63
CA TYR A 404 18.01 -10.59 17.25
C TYR A 404 16.86 -10.76 18.25
N ARG A 405 16.98 -11.62 19.25
CA ARG A 405 15.96 -11.89 20.27
C ARG A 405 15.43 -10.62 20.91
N SER A 406 16.34 -9.69 21.32
CA SER A 406 15.97 -8.41 21.90
C SER A 406 15.13 -7.55 20.96
N SER A 407 15.47 -7.54 19.65
CA SER A 407 14.74 -6.81 18.62
C SER A 407 13.32 -7.37 18.42
N PHE A 408 13.16 -8.70 18.44
CA PHE A 408 11.84 -9.33 18.34
C PHE A 408 10.97 -9.06 19.56
N ILE A 409 11.55 -9.10 20.77
CA ILE A 409 10.83 -8.77 22.02
C ILE A 409 10.37 -7.32 22.01
N VAL A 410 11.25 -6.37 21.68
CA VAL A 410 10.92 -4.93 21.62
C VAL A 410 9.82 -4.67 20.59
N ALA A 411 9.95 -5.21 19.39
CA ALA A 411 8.93 -5.06 18.36
C ALA A 411 7.60 -5.70 18.74
N GLY A 412 7.64 -6.89 19.36
CA GLY A 412 6.47 -7.56 19.91
C GLY A 412 5.76 -6.73 20.98
N ALA A 413 6.51 -6.14 21.92
CA ALA A 413 5.97 -5.24 22.93
C ALA A 413 5.32 -3.99 22.31
N PHE A 414 5.94 -3.36 21.31
CA PHE A 414 5.34 -2.25 20.58
C PHE A 414 4.04 -2.65 19.86
N CYS A 415 3.96 -3.86 19.29
CA CYS A 415 2.73 -4.37 18.70
C CYS A 415 1.61 -4.52 19.75
N ILE A 416 1.92 -5.01 20.96
CA ILE A 416 0.93 -5.07 22.05
C ILE A 416 0.46 -3.65 22.47
N VAL A 417 1.37 -2.69 22.56
CA VAL A 417 1.02 -1.28 22.82
C VAL A 417 0.14 -0.73 21.67
N ALA A 418 0.43 -1.06 20.41
CA ALA A 418 -0.39 -0.67 19.28
C ALA A 418 -1.79 -1.31 19.34
N ALA A 419 -1.92 -2.57 19.77
CA ALA A 419 -3.20 -3.24 20.00
C ALA A 419 -4.03 -2.51 21.09
N ILE A 420 -3.40 -2.13 22.20
CA ILE A 420 -4.04 -1.34 23.27
C ILE A 420 -4.46 0.04 22.72
N GLY A 421 -3.61 0.69 21.91
CA GLY A 421 -3.96 1.94 21.23
C GLY A 421 -5.16 1.78 20.32
N ALA A 422 -5.19 0.70 19.53
CA ALA A 422 -6.29 0.39 18.59
C ALA A 422 -7.62 0.16 19.34
N SER A 423 -7.62 -0.41 20.53
CA SER A 423 -8.83 -0.61 21.33
C SER A 423 -9.53 0.70 21.69
N ARG A 424 -8.80 1.81 21.79
CA ARG A 424 -9.36 3.15 22.06
C ARG A 424 -10.03 3.78 20.83
N MET A 425 -9.86 3.20 19.66
CA MET A 425 -10.53 3.64 18.43
C MET A 425 -11.88 2.94 18.22
N THR A 426 -12.19 1.87 19.00
CA THR A 426 -13.44 1.13 18.89
C THR A 426 -14.64 2.03 19.25
N GLY A 427 -15.70 1.99 18.43
CA GLY A 427 -16.90 2.79 18.65
C GLY A 427 -16.76 4.29 18.30
N SER A 428 -15.60 4.71 17.75
CA SER A 428 -15.41 6.07 17.25
C SER A 428 -16.34 6.29 16.04
N ARG A 429 -17.45 7.02 16.28
CA ARG A 429 -18.42 7.36 15.22
C ARG A 429 -17.75 8.20 14.14
N ALA A 430 -18.23 8.02 12.90
CA ALA A 430 -17.90 8.88 11.78
C ALA A 430 -18.07 10.37 12.18
N ALA A 431 -17.12 11.22 11.76
CA ALA A 431 -17.35 12.66 11.84
C ALA A 431 -18.66 12.97 11.10
N PRO A 432 -19.48 13.93 11.59
CA PRO A 432 -20.65 14.36 10.84
C PRO A 432 -20.23 14.73 9.42
N VAL A 433 -21.01 14.31 8.43
CA VAL A 433 -20.84 14.78 7.06
C VAL A 433 -20.83 16.31 7.13
N GLU A 434 -19.74 16.95 6.70
CA GLU A 434 -19.65 18.41 6.65
C GLU A 434 -20.86 18.94 5.90
N ALA A 435 -21.73 19.66 6.60
CA ALA A 435 -22.73 20.49 5.94
C ALA A 435 -22.00 21.48 5.01
N PRO A 436 -22.53 21.77 3.81
CA PRO A 436 -21.94 22.76 2.92
C PRO A 436 -21.73 24.06 3.71
N HIS A 437 -20.49 24.54 3.79
CA HIS A 437 -20.25 25.89 4.27
C HIS A 437 -21.03 26.80 3.35
N GLU A 438 -22.12 27.40 3.87
CA GLU A 438 -22.75 28.53 3.26
C GLU A 438 -21.66 29.56 2.93
N SER A 439 -21.51 29.84 1.64
CA SER A 439 -20.64 30.90 1.16
C SER A 439 -21.14 32.21 1.78
N VAL A 440 -20.41 32.69 2.79
CA VAL A 440 -20.56 34.08 3.23
C VAL A 440 -20.15 34.91 2.02
N SER A 441 -21.17 35.45 1.34
CA SER A 441 -21.04 36.52 0.38
C SER A 441 -20.59 37.78 1.11
N VAL A 442 -19.37 38.22 0.86
CA VAL A 442 -18.95 39.64 0.98
C VAL A 442 -18.26 40.02 -0.32
#